data_04b06b420a8ecf305dd4489da7c4d6a0
#
_entry.id   04b06b420a8ecf305dd4489da7c4d6a0
#
_cell.length_a   1.000
_cell.length_b   1.000
_cell.length_c   1.000
_cell.angle_alpha   90.00
_cell.angle_beta   90.00
_cell.angle_gamma   90.00
#
_symmetry.space_group_name_H-M   'P 1'
#
loop_
_entity.id
_entity.type
_entity.pdbx_description
1 polymer ?
#
loop_
_entity_poly.entity_id
_entity_poly.type
_entity_poly.pdbx_seq_one_letter_code
_entity_poly.pdbx_strand_id
1 'polypeptide(L)'
;MRYENLTDKNLVSKQQELFLWKKIIKTSKINCHATNAKIFSDTLSELYAHNANISDIPYYRESTRIFAKLSKRYFHELESNNLLSTKSRDDSILNFFKEDRFHKKYKNIICFGFDNISVLHLDIFKNASENFFQLNPGCKNAETLVAPCDNDKHELYAATQWAAD
;
A
#
# COMPACT_ATOMS: atom_id res chain seq x y z
N MET A 1 0.69 -23.87 4.56
CA MET A 1 1.94 -23.10 4.37
C MET A 1 2.47 -22.82 5.77
N ARG A 2 3.66 -23.31 6.12
CA ARG A 2 4.17 -23.17 7.49
C ARG A 2 4.75 -21.77 7.68
N TYR A 3 4.44 -21.13 8.80
CA TYR A 3 4.99 -19.80 9.21
C TYR A 3 6.52 -19.78 9.32
N GLU A 4 7.14 -20.94 9.46
CA GLU A 4 8.59 -21.15 9.46
C GLU A 4 9.29 -20.52 8.24
N ASN A 5 8.59 -20.36 7.10
CA ASN A 5 9.16 -19.77 5.89
C ASN A 5 9.13 -18.23 5.84
N LEU A 6 8.46 -17.56 6.78
CA LEU A 6 8.39 -16.09 6.83
C LEU A 6 9.45 -15.48 7.73
N THR A 7 9.89 -16.21 8.76
CA THR A 7 10.88 -15.74 9.73
C THR A 7 12.27 -15.53 9.12
N ASP A 8 12.57 -16.23 8.04
CA ASP A 8 13.88 -16.19 7.39
C ASP A 8 13.96 -15.20 6.22
N LYS A 9 12.84 -14.55 5.86
CA LYS A 9 12.81 -13.56 4.77
C LYS A 9 12.93 -12.14 5.29
N ASN A 10 13.77 -11.35 4.63
CA ASN A 10 13.96 -9.95 4.97
C ASN A 10 12.90 -9.07 4.27
N LEU A 11 12.20 -8.25 5.06
CA LEU A 11 11.26 -7.29 4.51
C LEU A 11 11.98 -6.19 3.73
N VAL A 12 11.54 -5.96 2.50
CA VAL A 12 12.10 -4.91 1.65
C VAL A 12 11.61 -3.54 2.13
N SER A 13 12.54 -2.63 2.40
CA SER A 13 12.20 -1.23 2.63
C SER A 13 11.78 -0.53 1.33
N LYS A 14 11.07 0.59 1.43
CA LYS A 14 10.65 1.38 0.26
C LYS A 14 11.83 1.82 -0.62
N GLN A 15 12.97 2.11 -0.02
CA GLN A 15 14.20 2.47 -0.76
C GLN A 15 14.79 1.28 -1.52
N GLN A 16 14.83 0.11 -0.89
CA GLN A 16 15.27 -1.14 -1.54
C GLN A 16 14.33 -1.53 -2.67
N GLU A 17 13.03 -1.37 -2.48
CA GLU A 17 12.03 -1.60 -3.53
C GLU A 17 12.28 -0.72 -4.76
N LEU A 18 12.47 0.59 -4.56
CA LEU A 18 12.81 1.51 -5.66
C LEU A 18 14.12 1.15 -6.35
N PHE A 19 15.13 0.70 -5.59
CA PHE A 19 16.39 0.24 -6.14
C PHE A 19 16.20 -1.02 -7.01
N LEU A 20 15.42 -1.98 -6.54
CA LEU A 20 15.08 -3.20 -7.30
C LEU A 20 14.36 -2.85 -8.60
N TRP A 21 13.37 -1.97 -8.57
CA TRP A 21 12.67 -1.50 -9.76
C TRP A 21 13.63 -0.85 -10.76
N LYS A 22 14.53 0.06 -10.30
CA LYS A 22 15.55 0.68 -11.16
C LYS A 22 16.48 -0.36 -11.78
N LYS A 23 16.94 -1.35 -11.00
CA LYS A 23 17.78 -2.45 -11.49
C LYS A 23 17.07 -3.25 -12.57
N ILE A 24 15.82 -3.63 -12.33
CA ILE A 24 15.01 -4.44 -13.25
C ILE A 24 14.76 -3.69 -14.55
N ILE A 25 14.40 -2.41 -14.50
CA ILE A 25 14.19 -1.57 -15.67
C ILE A 25 15.50 -1.48 -16.49
N LYS A 26 16.61 -1.17 -15.83
CA LYS A 26 17.92 -1.02 -16.49
C LYS A 26 18.41 -2.31 -17.15
N THR A 27 18.15 -3.46 -16.54
CA THR A 27 18.56 -4.78 -17.10
C THR A 27 17.54 -5.36 -18.06
N SER A 28 16.35 -4.77 -18.16
CA SER A 28 15.35 -5.19 -19.14
C SER A 28 15.74 -4.65 -20.53
N LYS A 29 15.50 -5.47 -21.56
CA LYS A 29 15.59 -5.00 -22.96
C LYS A 29 14.36 -4.18 -23.39
N ILE A 30 13.59 -3.67 -22.44
CA ILE A 30 12.36 -2.92 -22.68
C ILE A 30 12.73 -1.44 -22.70
N ASN A 31 12.21 -0.72 -23.69
CA ASN A 31 12.41 0.74 -23.76
C ASN A 31 11.56 1.43 -22.67
N CYS A 32 12.14 1.52 -21.48
CA CYS A 32 11.50 2.10 -20.30
C CYS A 32 12.55 2.89 -19.50
N HIS A 33 12.22 4.12 -19.14
CA HIS A 33 13.13 4.97 -18.37
C HIS A 33 13.17 4.56 -16.89
N ALA A 34 14.35 4.64 -16.27
CA ALA A 34 14.54 4.33 -14.84
C ALA A 34 13.70 5.25 -13.92
N THR A 35 13.28 6.42 -14.39
CA THR A 35 12.36 7.33 -13.67
C THR A 35 10.99 6.69 -13.43
N ASN A 36 10.59 5.72 -14.24
CA ASN A 36 9.32 4.99 -14.06
C ASN A 36 9.34 4.03 -12.87
N ALA A 37 10.49 3.80 -12.24
CA ALA A 37 10.61 2.94 -11.06
C ALA A 37 9.66 3.36 -9.93
N LYS A 38 9.54 4.67 -9.69
CA LYS A 38 8.61 5.20 -8.69
C LYS A 38 7.17 4.94 -9.09
N ILE A 39 6.81 5.20 -10.35
CA ILE A 39 5.46 4.95 -10.87
C ILE A 39 5.08 3.48 -10.69
N PHE A 40 5.99 2.54 -11.00
CA PHE A 40 5.73 1.11 -10.86
C PHE A 40 5.58 0.68 -9.40
N SER A 41 6.43 1.22 -8.50
CA SER A 41 6.31 0.98 -7.07
C SER A 41 4.98 1.52 -6.52
N ASP A 42 4.61 2.75 -6.88
CA ASP A 42 3.37 3.39 -6.43
C ASP A 42 2.15 2.64 -7.01
N THR A 43 2.16 2.27 -8.30
CA THR A 43 1.08 1.46 -8.91
C THR A 43 0.92 0.11 -8.22
N LEU A 44 2.03 -0.54 -7.88
CA LEU A 44 1.98 -1.81 -7.16
C LEU A 44 1.39 -1.62 -5.76
N SER A 45 1.74 -0.54 -5.07
CA SER A 45 1.19 -0.20 -3.75
C SER A 45 -0.32 0.06 -3.82
N GLU A 46 -0.80 0.77 -4.85
CA GLU A 46 -2.24 1.01 -5.07
C GLU A 46 -3.00 -0.29 -5.33
N LEU A 47 -2.49 -1.16 -6.19
CA LEU A 47 -3.10 -2.47 -6.42
C LEU A 47 -3.23 -3.25 -5.10
N TYR A 48 -2.21 -3.18 -4.26
CA TYR A 48 -2.23 -3.86 -2.97
C TYR A 48 -3.22 -3.24 -1.99
N ALA A 49 -3.31 -1.92 -1.94
CA ALA A 49 -4.28 -1.23 -1.10
C ALA A 49 -5.73 -1.64 -1.42
N HIS A 50 -6.00 -1.93 -2.70
CA HIS A 50 -7.30 -2.39 -3.18
C HIS A 50 -7.45 -3.92 -3.25
N ASN A 51 -6.47 -4.67 -2.73
CA ASN A 51 -6.41 -6.14 -2.81
C ASN A 51 -6.58 -6.69 -4.25
N ALA A 52 -6.15 -5.90 -5.24
CA ALA A 52 -6.19 -6.26 -6.65
C ALA A 52 -4.92 -7.01 -7.07
N ASN A 53 -5.06 -7.91 -8.05
CA ASN A 53 -3.93 -8.63 -8.61
C ASN A 53 -3.47 -8.00 -9.92
N ILE A 54 -2.18 -8.17 -10.23
CA ILE A 54 -1.64 -7.70 -11.52
C ILE A 54 -2.32 -8.40 -12.71
N SER A 55 -2.78 -9.64 -12.53
CA SER A 55 -3.54 -10.38 -13.53
C SER A 55 -4.87 -9.73 -13.89
N ASP A 56 -5.43 -8.93 -12.99
CA ASP A 56 -6.74 -8.31 -13.16
C ASP A 56 -6.65 -7.01 -13.97
N ILE A 57 -5.42 -6.54 -14.25
CA ILE A 57 -5.18 -5.34 -15.05
C ILE A 57 -5.43 -5.65 -16.54
N PRO A 58 -6.31 -4.89 -17.20
CA PRO A 58 -6.52 -5.07 -18.64
C PRO A 58 -5.27 -4.65 -19.44
N TYR A 59 -4.77 -5.55 -20.29
CA TYR A 59 -3.55 -5.37 -21.09
C TYR A 59 -3.76 -4.59 -22.39
N TYR A 60 -4.68 -3.65 -22.43
CA TYR A 60 -5.00 -2.89 -23.65
C TYR A 60 -3.91 -1.88 -24.04
N ARG A 61 -3.15 -1.39 -23.06
CA ARG A 61 -2.10 -0.39 -23.28
C ARG A 61 -0.73 -1.02 -23.17
N GLU A 62 0.22 -0.52 -23.95
CA GLU A 62 1.61 -0.98 -23.90
C GLU A 62 2.22 -0.77 -22.50
N SER A 63 1.91 0.36 -21.85
CA SER A 63 2.37 0.65 -20.49
C SER A 63 1.95 -0.43 -19.47
N THR A 64 0.71 -0.93 -19.56
CA THR A 64 0.22 -2.00 -18.66
C THR A 64 0.89 -3.34 -18.95
N ARG A 65 1.20 -3.64 -20.22
CA ARG A 65 1.97 -4.84 -20.58
C ARG A 65 3.40 -4.78 -20.06
N ILE A 66 4.05 -3.61 -20.18
CA ILE A 66 5.39 -3.37 -19.65
C ILE A 66 5.39 -3.55 -18.13
N PHE A 67 4.47 -2.89 -17.44
CA PHE A 67 4.33 -3.00 -16.00
C PHE A 67 4.16 -4.46 -15.54
N ALA A 68 3.22 -5.20 -16.13
CA ALA A 68 2.99 -6.60 -15.78
C ALA A 68 4.20 -7.50 -16.05
N LYS A 69 4.92 -7.26 -17.16
CA LYS A 69 6.14 -8.02 -17.48
C LYS A 69 7.28 -7.74 -16.50
N LEU A 70 7.46 -6.48 -16.12
CA LEU A 70 8.48 -6.08 -15.16
C LEU A 70 8.12 -6.50 -13.72
N SER A 71 6.83 -6.49 -13.36
CA SER A 71 6.35 -6.98 -12.07
C SER A 71 6.65 -8.47 -11.87
N LYS A 72 6.51 -9.31 -12.91
CA LYS A 72 6.92 -10.72 -12.82
C LYS A 72 8.40 -10.87 -12.49
N ARG A 73 9.25 -10.01 -13.08
CA ARG A 73 10.68 -9.99 -12.75
C ARG A 73 10.94 -9.50 -11.32
N TYR A 74 10.18 -8.50 -10.89
CA TYR A 74 10.29 -7.98 -9.53
C TYR A 74 10.00 -9.07 -8.49
N PHE A 75 8.92 -9.83 -8.66
CA PHE A 75 8.62 -10.94 -7.75
C PHE A 75 9.66 -12.04 -7.80
N HIS A 76 10.17 -12.36 -8.98
CA HIS A 76 11.25 -13.33 -9.12
C HIS A 76 12.54 -12.87 -8.41
N GLU A 77 12.91 -11.60 -8.52
CA GLU A 77 14.05 -11.02 -7.78
C GLU A 77 13.83 -11.04 -6.26
N LEU A 78 12.62 -10.76 -5.78
CA LEU A 78 12.29 -10.89 -4.36
C LEU A 78 12.50 -12.34 -3.89
N GLU A 79 11.95 -13.29 -4.60
CA GLU A 79 12.02 -14.71 -4.26
C GLU A 79 13.46 -15.23 -4.30
N SER A 80 14.21 -14.91 -5.36
CA SER A 80 15.61 -15.34 -5.54
C SER A 80 16.56 -14.77 -4.49
N ASN A 81 16.24 -13.61 -3.90
CA ASN A 81 17.06 -12.97 -2.88
C ASN A 81 16.51 -13.15 -1.46
N ASN A 82 15.54 -14.06 -1.28
CA ASN A 82 14.90 -14.32 0.01
C ASN A 82 14.31 -13.05 0.66
N LEU A 83 13.68 -12.20 -0.17
CA LEU A 83 13.07 -10.94 0.23
C LEU A 83 11.55 -11.08 0.29
N LEU A 84 10.92 -10.29 1.18
CA LEU A 84 9.49 -10.26 1.37
C LEU A 84 8.97 -8.86 1.04
N SER A 85 7.98 -8.74 0.14
CA SER A 85 7.29 -7.49 -0.09
C SER A 85 6.31 -7.19 1.04
N THR A 86 5.94 -5.92 1.20
CA THR A 86 4.90 -5.49 2.15
C THR A 86 3.60 -6.26 1.93
N LYS A 87 3.17 -6.43 0.67
CA LYS A 87 1.97 -7.21 0.36
C LYS A 87 2.10 -8.67 0.82
N SER A 88 3.18 -9.33 0.46
CA SER A 88 3.35 -10.74 0.83
C SER A 88 3.36 -10.94 2.35
N ARG A 89 3.90 -9.96 3.09
CA ARG A 89 3.79 -9.92 4.56
C ARG A 89 2.34 -9.79 5.00
N ASP A 90 1.60 -8.84 4.45
CA ASP A 90 0.23 -8.54 4.86
C ASP A 90 -0.73 -9.66 4.46
N ASP A 91 -0.55 -10.27 3.28
CA ASP A 91 -1.27 -11.50 2.86
C ASP A 91 -1.01 -12.66 3.84
N SER A 92 0.22 -12.78 4.31
CA SER A 92 0.58 -13.83 5.27
C SER A 92 -0.05 -13.58 6.64
N ILE A 93 -0.11 -12.31 7.08
CA ILE A 93 -0.81 -11.93 8.31
C ILE A 93 -2.32 -12.20 8.17
N LEU A 94 -2.91 -11.87 7.02
CA LEU A 94 -4.33 -12.16 6.77
C LEU A 94 -4.60 -13.66 6.82
N ASN A 95 -3.77 -14.48 6.16
CA ASN A 95 -3.90 -15.93 6.18
C ASN A 95 -3.74 -16.50 7.59
N PHE A 96 -2.82 -15.93 8.39
CA PHE A 96 -2.66 -16.32 9.80
C PHE A 96 -3.95 -16.12 10.61
N PHE A 97 -4.63 -14.99 10.45
CA PHE A 97 -5.88 -14.73 11.16
C PHE A 97 -7.10 -15.45 10.56
N LYS A 98 -6.98 -16.05 9.37
CA LYS A 98 -7.99 -16.94 8.81
C LYS A 98 -7.90 -18.37 9.33
N GLU A 99 -6.79 -18.78 9.94
CA GLU A 99 -6.68 -20.09 10.59
C GLU A 99 -7.56 -20.16 11.84
N ASP A 100 -8.31 -21.23 12.04
CA ASP A 100 -9.31 -21.39 13.10
C ASP A 100 -8.79 -21.03 14.49
N ARG A 101 -7.56 -21.43 14.83
CA ARG A 101 -6.94 -21.16 16.14
C ARG A 101 -6.56 -19.70 16.40
N PHE A 102 -6.50 -18.88 15.36
CA PHE A 102 -6.13 -17.45 15.46
C PHE A 102 -7.26 -16.54 15.02
N HIS A 103 -8.29 -17.09 14.40
CA HIS A 103 -9.46 -16.35 13.96
C HIS A 103 -10.13 -15.70 15.17
N LYS A 104 -10.40 -14.40 15.04
CA LYS A 104 -11.02 -13.59 16.11
C LYS A 104 -10.31 -13.68 17.47
N LYS A 105 -8.98 -13.74 17.44
CA LYS A 105 -8.14 -13.82 18.64
C LYS A 105 -8.35 -12.63 19.60
N TYR A 106 -8.66 -11.46 19.05
CA TYR A 106 -8.90 -10.25 19.81
C TYR A 106 -10.40 -10.00 19.94
N LYS A 107 -10.87 -9.59 21.13
CA LYS A 107 -12.27 -9.25 21.34
C LYS A 107 -12.65 -7.98 20.57
N ASN A 108 -11.84 -6.94 20.69
CA ASN A 108 -12.09 -5.65 20.05
C ASN A 108 -10.80 -5.12 19.43
N ILE A 109 -10.91 -4.57 18.22
CA ILE A 109 -9.89 -3.73 17.59
C ILE A 109 -10.53 -2.36 17.32
N ILE A 110 -9.89 -1.31 17.79
CA ILE A 110 -10.34 0.07 17.60
C ILE A 110 -9.27 0.82 16.81
N CYS A 111 -9.61 1.30 15.61
CA CYS A 111 -8.77 2.19 14.82
C CYS A 111 -9.27 3.62 14.99
N PHE A 112 -8.37 4.50 15.43
CA PHE A 112 -8.70 5.91 15.68
C PHE A 112 -7.81 6.84 14.84
N GLY A 113 -8.43 7.84 14.19
CA GLY A 113 -7.68 8.86 13.45
C GLY A 113 -7.14 8.41 12.09
N PHE A 114 -7.68 7.34 11.52
CA PHE A 114 -7.35 6.89 10.16
C PHE A 114 -8.42 7.38 9.18
N ASP A 115 -8.06 8.29 8.27
CA ASP A 115 -8.96 8.75 7.22
C ASP A 115 -9.31 7.63 6.25
N ASN A 116 -8.31 6.81 5.88
CA ASN A 116 -8.47 5.66 5.02
C ASN A 116 -7.69 4.45 5.55
N ILE A 117 -8.37 3.33 5.67
CA ILE A 117 -7.76 2.02 5.92
C ILE A 117 -7.87 1.20 4.64
N SER A 118 -6.77 0.64 4.15
CA SER A 118 -6.80 -0.18 2.95
C SER A 118 -7.70 -1.41 3.12
N VAL A 119 -8.29 -1.89 2.03
CA VAL A 119 -9.17 -3.07 2.03
C VAL A 119 -8.49 -4.28 2.67
N LEU A 120 -7.20 -4.49 2.35
CA LEU A 120 -6.43 -5.60 2.93
C LEU A 120 -6.28 -5.47 4.46
N HIS A 121 -5.99 -4.27 4.97
CA HIS A 121 -5.90 -4.06 6.42
C HIS A 121 -7.27 -4.20 7.11
N LEU A 122 -8.35 -3.74 6.49
CA LEU A 122 -9.70 -3.98 6.99
C LEU A 122 -10.01 -5.48 7.11
N ASP A 123 -9.62 -6.27 6.12
CA ASP A 123 -9.78 -7.72 6.14
C ASP A 123 -8.94 -8.37 7.25
N ILE A 124 -7.71 -7.92 7.46
CA ILE A 124 -6.86 -8.37 8.57
C ILE A 124 -7.56 -8.09 9.91
N PHE A 125 -8.00 -6.86 10.16
CA PHE A 125 -8.63 -6.47 11.42
C PHE A 125 -9.94 -7.20 11.69
N LYS A 126 -10.78 -7.38 10.67
CA LYS A 126 -12.04 -8.13 10.76
C LYS A 126 -11.83 -9.62 11.03
N ASN A 127 -10.77 -10.23 10.51
CA ASN A 127 -10.45 -11.62 10.80
C ASN A 127 -9.74 -11.78 12.14
N ALA A 128 -9.00 -10.77 12.59
CA ALA A 128 -8.27 -10.79 13.85
C ALA A 128 -9.16 -10.55 15.08
N SER A 129 -10.32 -9.88 14.94
CA SER A 129 -11.17 -9.48 16.06
C SER A 129 -12.64 -9.89 15.89
N GLU A 130 -13.31 -10.07 17.04
CA GLU A 130 -14.77 -10.26 17.07
C GLU A 130 -15.49 -8.98 16.65
N ASN A 131 -15.01 -7.84 17.16
CA ASN A 131 -15.56 -6.52 16.86
C ASN A 131 -14.48 -5.59 16.35
N PHE A 132 -14.76 -4.92 15.24
CA PHE A 132 -13.89 -3.91 14.66
C PHE A 132 -14.61 -2.56 14.64
N PHE A 133 -13.96 -1.52 15.16
CA PHE A 133 -14.48 -0.17 15.20
C PHE A 133 -13.49 0.79 14.54
N GLN A 134 -13.99 1.58 13.60
CA GLN A 134 -13.25 2.71 13.06
C GLN A 134 -13.87 3.99 13.62
N LEU A 135 -13.08 4.71 14.41
CA LEU A 135 -13.46 6.00 14.98
C LEU A 135 -12.71 7.08 14.23
N ASN A 136 -13.43 7.81 13.40
CA ASN A 136 -12.89 9.03 12.84
C ASN A 136 -13.05 10.13 13.89
N PRO A 137 -12.03 10.95 14.17
CA PRO A 137 -12.22 12.15 14.95
C PRO A 137 -13.28 12.97 14.20
N GLY A 138 -14.51 12.91 14.69
CA GLY A 138 -15.64 13.51 14.02
C GLY A 138 -15.41 15.01 13.96
N CYS A 139 -15.17 15.54 12.79
CA CYS A 139 -15.50 16.92 12.47
C CYS A 139 -17.03 17.03 12.61
N LYS A 140 -17.50 17.17 13.84
CA LYS A 140 -18.87 17.62 14.07
C LYS A 140 -18.95 19.01 13.45
N ASN A 141 -19.59 19.11 12.28
CA ASN A 141 -19.89 20.36 11.62
C ASN A 141 -18.67 21.28 11.43
N ALA A 142 -17.61 20.76 10.80
CA ALA A 142 -16.64 21.66 10.20
C ALA A 142 -17.39 22.43 9.11
N GLU A 143 -17.79 23.65 9.38
CA GLU A 143 -18.17 24.59 8.32
C GLU A 143 -17.00 24.62 7.35
N THR A 144 -17.24 24.22 6.11
CA THR A 144 -16.23 24.35 5.07
C THR A 144 -16.16 25.84 4.75
N LEU A 145 -15.21 26.54 5.36
CA LEU A 145 -14.92 27.92 5.03
C LEU A 145 -14.11 27.91 3.73
N VAL A 146 -14.76 28.30 2.65
CA VAL A 146 -14.08 28.56 1.38
C VAL A 146 -13.61 30.00 1.41
N ALA A 147 -12.32 30.23 1.63
CA ALA A 147 -11.71 31.55 1.49
C ALA A 147 -11.20 31.68 0.04
N PRO A 148 -11.76 32.58 -0.78
CA PRO A 148 -11.20 32.84 -2.11
C PRO A 148 -9.82 33.51 -1.94
N CYS A 149 -8.79 32.86 -2.49
CA CYS A 149 -7.43 33.37 -2.47
C CYS A 149 -7.03 33.81 -3.88
N ASP A 150 -6.51 35.03 -4.02
CA ASP A 150 -6.12 35.60 -5.32
C ASP A 150 -4.81 34.98 -5.88
N ASN A 151 -4.01 34.37 -5.01
CA ASN A 151 -2.73 33.74 -5.37
C ASN A 151 -2.23 32.78 -4.26
N ASP A 152 -1.23 31.97 -4.58
CA ASP A 152 -0.64 30.99 -3.67
C ASP A 152 -0.13 31.56 -2.34
N LYS A 153 0.33 32.84 -2.33
CA LYS A 153 0.79 33.49 -1.10
C LYS A 153 -0.36 33.83 -0.16
N HIS A 154 -1.50 34.26 -0.72
CA HIS A 154 -2.72 34.47 0.06
C HIS A 154 -3.28 33.18 0.62
N GLU A 155 -3.24 32.12 -0.15
CA GLU A 155 -3.64 30.77 0.31
C GLU A 155 -2.78 30.30 1.49
N LEU A 156 -1.45 30.40 1.36
CA LEU A 156 -0.52 30.03 2.42
C LEU A 156 -0.71 30.90 3.68
N TYR A 157 -0.95 32.21 3.52
CA TYR A 157 -1.21 33.11 4.62
C TYR A 157 -2.53 32.76 5.33
N ALA A 158 -3.60 32.55 4.59
CA ALA A 158 -4.88 32.16 5.14
C ALA A 158 -4.80 30.81 5.89
N ALA A 159 -4.08 29.82 5.33
CA ALA A 159 -3.85 28.53 5.96
C ALA A 159 -3.03 28.65 7.26
N THR A 160 -2.01 29.52 7.28
CA THR A 160 -1.20 29.73 8.50
C THR A 160 -1.97 30.48 9.59
N GLN A 161 -2.83 31.41 9.26
CA GLN A 161 -3.72 32.06 10.23
C GLN A 161 -4.74 31.07 10.81
N TRP A 162 -5.38 30.28 9.97
CA TRP A 162 -6.33 29.27 10.41
C TRP A 162 -5.70 28.21 11.35
N ALA A 163 -4.44 27.87 11.13
CA ALA A 163 -3.72 26.91 11.97
C ALA A 163 -3.24 27.51 13.31
N ALA A 164 -3.29 28.84 13.47
CA ALA A 164 -2.87 29.55 14.69
C ALA A 164 -4.03 29.86 15.66
N ASP A 165 -5.28 29.79 15.18
CA ASP A 165 -6.52 29.91 15.97
C ASP A 165 -6.97 28.54 16.49
#